data_3173117c82b0a604e4ebb6ffaf1f9a9c
#
_entry.id   3173117c82b0a604e4ebb6ffaf1f9a9c
#
_cell.length_a   1.000
_cell.length_b   1.000
_cell.length_c   1.000
_cell.angle_alpha   90.00
_cell.angle_beta   90.00
_cell.angle_gamma   90.00
#
_symmetry.space_group_name_H-M   'P 1'
#
loop_
_entity.id
_entity.type
_entity.pdbx_description
1 polymer ?
#
loop_
_entity_poly.entity_id
_entity_poly.type
_entity_poly.pdbx_seq_one_letter_code
_entity_poly.pdbx_strand_id
1 'polypeptide(L)'
;MGVGAFFYLKLYVSKLRRQIVFQAKAEAKKWQPYDELDVQTAKIIQQYWRDGVGLNFTTEQILDPNFQNTWAWSAAFVSWVVKASGGDTFPVHQTHAHYIIKTTENRKNNTGDFKAYSTDEAKPQIGDIVCRRRGSSDATYDNVVAGDTLHCDIVTDVNNSNIEVVGGNLNNKVKQTELSLNDKGYISDRDYFVIIKGK
;
A
#
# COMPACT_ATOMS: atom_id res chain seq x y z
N MET A 1 33.51 1.21 -36.44
CA MET A 1 32.10 1.58 -36.29
C MET A 1 31.45 0.47 -35.46
N GLY A 2 31.40 0.65 -34.15
CA GLY A 2 30.80 -0.30 -33.19
C GLY A 2 29.39 0.13 -32.86
N VAL A 3 28.41 -0.63 -33.29
CA VAL A 3 27.00 -0.42 -32.91
C VAL A 3 26.81 -0.96 -31.52
N GLY A 4 26.76 -0.05 -30.55
CA GLY A 4 26.45 -0.40 -29.15
C GLY A 4 25.03 -0.94 -29.06
N ALA A 5 24.90 -2.22 -28.77
CA ALA A 5 23.66 -2.85 -28.42
C ALA A 5 23.20 -2.34 -27.05
N PHE A 6 22.29 -1.37 -27.03
CA PHE A 6 21.53 -1.04 -25.85
C PHE A 6 20.59 -2.20 -25.53
N PHE A 7 21.04 -3.12 -24.70
CA PHE A 7 20.16 -4.09 -24.06
C PHE A 7 19.28 -3.34 -23.07
N TYR A 8 18.08 -2.96 -23.50
CA TYR A 8 16.99 -2.63 -22.58
C TYR A 8 16.68 -3.91 -21.79
N LEU A 9 17.24 -4.02 -20.60
CA LEU A 9 16.77 -4.98 -19.61
C LEU A 9 15.37 -4.53 -19.19
N LYS A 10 14.35 -4.99 -19.93
CA LYS A 10 12.95 -4.80 -19.55
C LYS A 10 12.78 -5.64 -18.29
N LEU A 11 12.90 -5.01 -17.11
CA LEU A 11 12.62 -5.65 -15.82
C LEU A 11 11.25 -6.32 -15.93
N TYR A 12 11.24 -7.64 -15.91
CA TYR A 12 10.00 -8.42 -16.03
C TYR A 12 9.17 -8.21 -14.78
N VAL A 13 8.15 -7.34 -14.87
CA VAL A 13 7.20 -7.11 -13.77
C VAL A 13 6.28 -8.32 -13.69
N SER A 14 6.22 -8.97 -12.51
CA SER A 14 5.40 -10.17 -12.31
C SER A 14 3.91 -9.88 -12.58
N LYS A 15 3.13 -10.93 -12.88
CA LYS A 15 1.68 -10.82 -13.11
C LYS A 15 0.99 -10.20 -11.88
N LEU A 16 1.36 -10.65 -10.68
CA LEU A 16 0.80 -10.14 -9.42
C LEU A 16 1.00 -8.62 -9.31
N ARG A 17 2.21 -8.12 -9.49
CA ARG A 17 2.52 -6.69 -9.42
C ARG A 17 1.69 -5.85 -10.39
N ARG A 18 1.55 -6.32 -11.64
CA ARG A 18 0.69 -5.64 -12.64
C ARG A 18 -0.78 -5.62 -12.22
N GLN A 19 -1.30 -6.70 -11.63
CA GLN A 19 -2.67 -6.76 -11.14
C GLN A 19 -2.88 -5.83 -9.94
N ILE A 20 -1.93 -5.75 -9.00
CA ILE A 20 -1.96 -4.81 -7.87
C ILE A 20 -2.06 -3.36 -8.39
N VAL A 21 -1.19 -2.98 -9.34
CA VAL A 21 -1.21 -1.64 -9.96
C VAL A 21 -2.55 -1.37 -10.65
N PHE A 22 -3.01 -2.30 -11.48
CA PHE A 22 -4.29 -2.17 -12.18
C PHE A 22 -5.44 -1.96 -11.20
N GLN A 23 -5.53 -2.78 -10.16
CA GLN A 23 -6.59 -2.71 -9.15
C GLN A 23 -6.54 -1.40 -8.36
N ALA A 24 -5.35 -0.96 -7.92
CA ALA A 24 -5.18 0.30 -7.18
C ALA A 24 -5.60 1.52 -8.03
N LYS A 25 -5.14 1.61 -9.28
CA LYS A 25 -5.53 2.70 -10.20
C LYS A 25 -7.02 2.69 -10.54
N ALA A 26 -7.62 1.51 -10.71
CA ALA A 26 -9.06 1.37 -10.95
C ALA A 26 -9.88 1.89 -9.76
N GLU A 27 -9.46 1.60 -8.53
CA GLU A 27 -10.11 2.11 -7.32
C GLU A 27 -9.97 3.63 -7.22
N ALA A 28 -8.79 4.20 -7.38
CA ALA A 28 -8.60 5.66 -7.35
C ALA A 28 -9.53 6.39 -8.34
N LYS A 29 -9.79 5.80 -9.51
CA LYS A 29 -10.71 6.34 -10.51
C LYS A 29 -12.19 6.27 -10.06
N LYS A 30 -12.60 5.21 -9.37
CA LYS A 30 -13.99 5.04 -8.90
C LYS A 30 -14.39 6.08 -7.87
N TRP A 31 -13.43 6.56 -7.05
CA TRP A 31 -13.69 7.51 -5.98
C TRP A 31 -13.91 8.96 -6.42
N GLN A 32 -13.72 9.27 -7.69
CA GLN A 32 -13.99 10.61 -8.22
C GLN A 32 -15.48 10.72 -8.61
N PRO A 33 -16.25 11.71 -8.10
CA PRO A 33 -15.91 12.81 -7.19
C PRO A 33 -16.24 12.56 -5.68
N TYR A 34 -16.59 11.35 -5.29
CA TYR A 34 -17.18 10.98 -3.99
C TYR A 34 -16.18 11.05 -2.82
N ASP A 35 -16.71 11.00 -1.58
CA ASP A 35 -15.94 10.80 -0.34
C ASP A 35 -16.52 9.64 0.51
N GLU A 36 -15.95 9.38 1.71
CA GLU A 36 -16.31 8.21 2.51
C GLU A 36 -17.72 8.22 3.10
N LEU A 37 -18.38 9.38 3.15
CA LEU A 37 -19.75 9.53 3.65
C LEU A 37 -20.81 9.47 2.54
N ASP A 38 -20.40 9.26 1.30
CA ASP A 38 -21.34 8.98 0.21
C ASP A 38 -21.80 7.51 0.22
N VAL A 39 -23.08 7.27 -0.04
CA VAL A 39 -23.65 5.92 -0.04
C VAL A 39 -22.97 4.98 -1.05
N GLN A 40 -22.51 5.53 -2.19
CA GLN A 40 -21.79 4.75 -3.20
C GLN A 40 -20.46 4.23 -2.68
N THR A 41 -19.68 5.11 -2.01
CA THR A 41 -18.37 4.76 -1.46
C THR A 41 -18.49 3.94 -0.19
N ALA A 42 -19.55 4.11 0.61
CA ALA A 42 -19.81 3.25 1.77
C ALA A 42 -19.89 1.78 1.38
N LYS A 43 -20.53 1.45 0.25
CA LYS A 43 -20.59 0.07 -0.29
C LYS A 43 -19.22 -0.43 -0.74
N ILE A 44 -18.38 0.46 -1.28
CA ILE A 44 -16.99 0.12 -1.66
C ILE A 44 -16.15 -0.14 -0.40
N ILE A 45 -16.28 0.70 0.63
CA ILE A 45 -15.59 0.51 1.92
C ILE A 45 -16.04 -0.79 2.59
N GLN A 46 -17.34 -1.14 2.54
CA GLN A 46 -17.83 -2.44 3.00
C GLN A 46 -17.11 -3.61 2.32
N GLN A 47 -16.88 -3.50 1.00
CA GLN A 47 -16.15 -4.52 0.25
C GLN A 47 -14.70 -4.64 0.74
N TYR A 48 -14.01 -3.52 1.00
CA TYR A 48 -12.64 -3.56 1.54
C TYR A 48 -12.60 -4.28 2.90
N TRP A 49 -13.55 -4.00 3.77
CA TRP A 49 -13.65 -4.65 5.06
C TRP A 49 -13.97 -6.14 4.96
N ARG A 50 -15.02 -6.48 4.22
CA ARG A 50 -15.50 -7.86 4.10
C ARG A 50 -14.52 -8.74 3.34
N ASP A 51 -14.15 -8.35 2.13
CA ASP A 51 -13.37 -9.19 1.22
C ASP A 51 -11.86 -9.07 1.47
N GLY A 52 -11.42 -7.91 1.96
CA GLY A 52 -10.02 -7.65 2.31
C GLY A 52 -9.60 -8.33 3.62
N VAL A 53 -10.34 -8.09 4.70
CA VAL A 53 -9.92 -8.49 6.06
C VAL A 53 -10.93 -9.35 6.81
N GLY A 54 -12.07 -9.70 6.21
CA GLY A 54 -13.08 -10.60 6.80
C GLY A 54 -13.98 -9.94 7.85
N LEU A 55 -14.05 -8.62 7.91
CA LEU A 55 -14.92 -7.88 8.84
C LEU A 55 -16.16 -7.38 8.12
N ASN A 56 -17.33 -7.58 8.75
CA ASN A 56 -18.60 -7.15 8.20
C ASN A 56 -19.16 -5.96 8.99
N PHE A 57 -19.36 -4.84 8.30
CA PHE A 57 -19.99 -3.64 8.82
C PHE A 57 -21.20 -3.28 7.95
N THR A 58 -22.23 -2.66 8.55
CA THR A 58 -23.39 -2.19 7.80
C THR A 58 -23.08 -0.85 7.10
N THR A 59 -23.92 -0.51 6.11
CA THR A 59 -23.79 0.80 5.43
C THR A 59 -23.97 1.96 6.43
N GLU A 60 -24.90 1.81 7.38
CA GLU A 60 -25.18 2.81 8.43
C GLU A 60 -23.95 3.02 9.33
N GLN A 61 -23.26 1.92 9.72
CA GLN A 61 -22.02 2.02 10.49
C GLN A 61 -20.94 2.77 9.71
N ILE A 62 -20.75 2.45 8.44
CA ILE A 62 -19.72 3.12 7.61
C ILE A 62 -20.04 4.59 7.37
N LEU A 63 -21.31 4.97 7.26
CA LEU A 63 -21.73 6.36 7.10
C LEU A 63 -21.71 7.17 8.41
N ASP A 64 -21.43 6.54 9.56
CA ASP A 64 -21.26 7.24 10.84
C ASP A 64 -19.84 7.80 10.97
N PRO A 65 -19.66 9.14 11.05
CA PRO A 65 -18.34 9.75 11.23
C PRO A 65 -17.60 9.27 12.49
N ASN A 66 -18.28 8.90 13.57
CA ASN A 66 -17.64 8.37 14.77
C ASN A 66 -17.07 6.97 14.52
N PHE A 67 -17.78 6.16 13.73
CA PHE A 67 -17.29 4.88 13.28
C PHE A 67 -16.02 5.04 12.42
N GLN A 68 -16.01 5.95 11.46
CA GLN A 68 -14.87 6.21 10.58
C GLN A 68 -13.63 6.70 11.35
N ASN A 69 -13.82 7.50 12.39
CA ASN A 69 -12.73 7.94 13.28
C ASN A 69 -12.09 6.78 14.05
N THR A 70 -12.86 5.75 14.37
CA THR A 70 -12.39 4.57 15.13
C THR A 70 -11.84 3.47 14.19
N TRP A 71 -12.48 3.29 13.05
CA TRP A 71 -12.22 2.22 12.08
C TRP A 71 -11.66 2.76 10.77
N ALA A 72 -10.43 3.29 10.81
CA ALA A 72 -9.75 3.79 9.62
C ALA A 72 -9.51 2.67 8.61
N TRP A 73 -10.09 2.80 7.40
CA TRP A 73 -10.15 1.74 6.40
C TRP A 73 -8.94 1.64 5.46
N SER A 74 -7.89 2.45 5.66
CA SER A 74 -6.72 2.45 4.77
C SER A 74 -5.99 1.10 4.69
N ALA A 75 -5.87 0.38 5.82
CA ALA A 75 -5.23 -0.93 5.83
C ALA A 75 -6.13 -2.02 5.21
N ALA A 76 -7.45 -1.91 5.38
CA ALA A 76 -8.41 -2.79 4.72
C ALA A 76 -8.38 -2.60 3.20
N PHE A 77 -8.21 -1.36 2.71
CA PHE A 77 -8.02 -1.06 1.29
C PHE A 77 -6.79 -1.76 0.72
N VAL A 78 -5.61 -1.59 1.35
CA VAL A 78 -4.37 -2.25 0.88
C VAL A 78 -4.53 -3.77 0.89
N SER A 79 -5.08 -4.33 1.97
CA SER A 79 -5.35 -5.77 2.10
C SER A 79 -6.26 -6.29 0.99
N TRP A 80 -7.32 -5.54 0.69
CA TRP A 80 -8.26 -5.89 -0.38
C TRP A 80 -7.61 -5.82 -1.76
N VAL A 81 -6.87 -4.74 -2.07
CA VAL A 81 -6.21 -4.60 -3.38
C VAL A 81 -5.26 -5.76 -3.63
N VAL A 82 -4.41 -6.11 -2.65
CA VAL A 82 -3.44 -7.20 -2.81
C VAL A 82 -4.15 -8.55 -2.98
N LYS A 83 -5.15 -8.85 -2.15
CA LYS A 83 -5.92 -10.10 -2.21
C LYS A 83 -6.71 -10.22 -3.52
N ALA A 84 -7.42 -9.17 -3.93
CA ALA A 84 -8.16 -9.12 -5.19
C ALA A 84 -7.26 -9.26 -6.43
N SER A 85 -5.96 -9.01 -6.28
CA SER A 85 -4.96 -9.17 -7.33
C SER A 85 -4.34 -10.57 -7.38
N GLY A 86 -4.73 -11.49 -6.48
CA GLY A 86 -4.18 -12.84 -6.37
C GLY A 86 -2.98 -12.96 -5.42
N GLY A 87 -2.79 -11.98 -4.53
CA GLY A 87 -1.77 -12.02 -3.47
C GLY A 87 -2.24 -12.77 -2.23
N ASP A 88 -2.64 -14.04 -2.37
CA ASP A 88 -3.31 -14.83 -1.33
C ASP A 88 -2.43 -15.09 -0.09
N THR A 89 -1.11 -14.98 -0.23
CA THR A 89 -0.15 -15.15 0.89
C THR A 89 0.19 -13.84 1.61
N PHE A 90 -0.41 -12.71 1.19
CA PHE A 90 -0.25 -11.44 1.91
C PHE A 90 -0.94 -11.51 3.28
N PRO A 91 -0.28 -11.12 4.38
CA PRO A 91 -0.87 -11.18 5.72
C PRO A 91 -1.89 -10.07 5.95
N VAL A 92 -3.05 -10.17 5.27
CA VAL A 92 -4.14 -9.19 5.33
C VAL A 92 -4.56 -8.87 6.75
N HIS A 93 -4.77 -7.59 7.06
CA HIS A 93 -5.19 -7.15 8.39
C HIS A 93 -5.80 -5.74 8.33
N GLN A 94 -6.56 -5.39 9.36
CA GLN A 94 -7.18 -4.08 9.55
C GLN A 94 -6.22 -2.98 10.01
N THR A 95 -4.97 -3.33 10.36
CA THR A 95 -3.93 -2.37 10.74
C THR A 95 -2.68 -2.56 9.92
N HIS A 96 -2.05 -1.45 9.54
CA HIS A 96 -0.81 -1.46 8.75
C HIS A 96 0.36 -2.13 9.51
N ALA A 97 0.46 -1.89 10.82
CA ALA A 97 1.52 -2.47 11.65
C ALA A 97 1.57 -4.00 11.57
N HIS A 98 0.41 -4.68 11.54
CA HIS A 98 0.36 -6.14 11.52
C HIS A 98 1.09 -6.72 10.29
N TYR A 99 0.73 -6.28 9.09
CA TYR A 99 1.36 -6.87 7.90
C TYR A 99 2.81 -6.39 7.68
N ILE A 100 3.19 -5.22 8.24
CA ILE A 100 4.60 -4.81 8.28
C ILE A 100 5.40 -5.79 9.14
N ILE A 101 4.94 -6.06 10.37
CA ILE A 101 5.59 -7.02 11.29
C ILE A 101 5.72 -8.39 10.62
N LYS A 102 4.62 -8.92 10.05
CA LYS A 102 4.62 -10.25 9.42
C LYS A 102 5.54 -10.34 8.20
N THR A 103 5.59 -9.32 7.36
CA THR A 103 6.48 -9.30 6.20
C THR A 103 7.94 -9.07 6.58
N THR A 104 8.21 -8.39 7.70
CA THR A 104 9.55 -8.30 8.31
C THR A 104 10.00 -9.66 8.85
N GLU A 105 9.12 -10.39 9.55
CA GLU A 105 9.38 -11.77 10.00
C GLU A 105 9.65 -12.70 8.81
N ASN A 106 8.84 -12.60 7.74
CA ASN A 106 9.04 -13.37 6.51
C ASN A 106 10.43 -13.13 5.92
N ARG A 107 10.90 -11.88 5.91
CA ARG A 107 12.23 -11.55 5.43
C ARG A 107 13.32 -12.19 6.30
N LYS A 108 13.23 -12.01 7.63
CA LYS A 108 14.21 -12.55 8.60
C LYS A 108 14.33 -14.07 8.49
N ASN A 109 13.21 -14.76 8.33
CA ASN A 109 13.15 -16.22 8.27
C ASN A 109 13.27 -16.80 6.84
N ASN A 110 13.41 -15.92 5.83
CA ASN A 110 13.38 -16.26 4.41
C ASN A 110 12.14 -17.09 4.00
N THR A 111 10.98 -16.76 4.55
CA THR A 111 9.69 -17.39 4.28
C THR A 111 8.75 -16.45 3.53
N GLY A 112 7.60 -16.98 3.08
CA GLY A 112 6.53 -16.18 2.45
C GLY A 112 6.94 -15.49 1.14
N ASP A 113 5.93 -15.00 0.42
CA ASP A 113 6.12 -14.31 -0.87
C ASP A 113 6.24 -12.79 -0.72
N PHE A 114 5.77 -12.24 0.41
CA PHE A 114 5.87 -10.82 0.73
C PHE A 114 6.91 -10.60 1.82
N LYS A 115 7.86 -9.70 1.56
CA LYS A 115 8.98 -9.38 2.46
C LYS A 115 9.13 -7.88 2.59
N ALA A 116 9.32 -7.39 3.84
CA ALA A 116 9.57 -5.98 4.13
C ALA A 116 11.07 -5.65 4.09
N TYR A 117 11.37 -4.45 3.65
CA TYR A 117 12.72 -3.88 3.54
C TYR A 117 12.70 -2.44 4.06
N SER A 118 13.82 -1.96 4.61
CA SER A 118 13.98 -0.55 4.91
C SER A 118 14.00 0.28 3.61
N THR A 119 13.47 1.51 3.65
CA THR A 119 13.58 2.46 2.54
C THR A 119 15.01 2.92 2.26
N ASP A 120 15.93 2.76 3.21
CA ASP A 120 17.35 3.08 3.03
C ASP A 120 18.10 1.98 2.25
N GLU A 121 17.57 0.76 2.16
CA GLU A 121 18.23 -0.37 1.49
C GLU A 121 17.55 -0.85 0.23
N ALA A 122 16.25 -0.55 0.06
CA ALA A 122 15.47 -1.00 -1.08
C ALA A 122 14.89 0.19 -1.87
N LYS A 123 14.99 0.12 -3.20
CA LYS A 123 14.33 1.06 -4.10
C LYS A 123 12.90 0.61 -4.37
N PRO A 124 11.93 1.55 -4.44
CA PRO A 124 10.55 1.21 -4.77
C PRO A 124 10.43 0.72 -6.22
N GLN A 125 9.50 -0.18 -6.43
CA GLN A 125 9.11 -0.70 -7.74
C GLN A 125 7.58 -0.73 -7.85
N ILE A 126 7.04 -0.72 -9.05
CA ILE A 126 5.58 -0.83 -9.25
C ILE A 126 5.04 -2.09 -8.58
N GLY A 127 3.89 -1.97 -7.92
CA GLY A 127 3.26 -3.04 -7.15
C GLY A 127 3.86 -3.29 -5.76
N ASP A 128 4.90 -2.53 -5.34
CA ASP A 128 5.35 -2.50 -3.94
C ASP A 128 4.34 -1.74 -3.07
N ILE A 129 4.38 -2.00 -1.77
CA ILE A 129 3.65 -1.25 -0.75
C ILE A 129 4.66 -0.45 0.05
N VAL A 130 4.51 0.88 0.11
CA VAL A 130 5.39 1.78 0.85
C VAL A 130 4.68 2.31 2.09
N CYS A 131 5.33 2.25 3.25
CA CYS A 131 4.70 2.54 4.53
C CYS A 131 5.41 3.64 5.30
N ARG A 132 4.63 4.51 5.94
CA ARG A 132 5.09 5.67 6.68
C ARG A 132 4.48 5.79 8.07
N ARG A 133 5.12 6.56 8.90
CA ARG A 133 4.58 7.02 10.19
C ARG A 133 3.40 7.96 10.01
N ARG A 134 2.51 7.99 11.00
CA ARG A 134 1.45 9.00 11.14
C ARG A 134 1.36 9.49 12.58
N GLY A 135 0.91 10.74 12.74
CA GLY A 135 0.75 11.35 14.06
C GLY A 135 2.08 11.42 14.81
N SER A 136 2.08 10.96 16.05
CA SER A 136 3.25 10.94 16.94
C SER A 136 4.03 9.61 16.93
N SER A 137 3.80 8.74 15.94
CA SER A 137 4.54 7.47 15.85
C SER A 137 6.03 7.72 15.56
N ASP A 138 6.90 7.06 16.31
CA ASP A 138 8.35 7.03 16.12
C ASP A 138 8.84 5.69 15.56
N ALA A 139 7.92 4.91 14.99
CA ALA A 139 8.21 3.61 14.39
C ALA A 139 9.31 3.69 13.34
N THR A 140 10.18 2.71 13.35
CA THR A 140 11.24 2.48 12.35
C THR A 140 11.09 1.06 11.83
N TYR A 141 11.87 0.70 10.80
CA TYR A 141 11.88 -0.66 10.27
C TYR A 141 12.12 -1.73 11.36
N ASP A 142 12.91 -1.40 12.37
CA ASP A 142 13.36 -2.37 13.38
C ASP A 142 12.47 -2.43 14.64
N ASN A 143 11.60 -1.43 14.87
CA ASN A 143 10.85 -1.32 16.14
C ASN A 143 9.33 -1.24 15.98
N VAL A 144 8.77 -1.54 14.80
CA VAL A 144 7.30 -1.56 14.62
C VAL A 144 6.64 -2.52 15.60
N VAL A 145 5.63 -2.01 16.32
CA VAL A 145 4.82 -2.81 17.25
C VAL A 145 3.33 -2.71 16.91
N ALA A 146 2.57 -3.69 17.41
CA ALA A 146 1.11 -3.64 17.28
C ALA A 146 0.56 -2.39 18.00
N GLY A 147 -0.28 -1.63 17.29
CA GLY A 147 -0.83 -0.37 17.80
C GLY A 147 -0.17 0.88 17.25
N ASP A 148 0.97 0.77 16.57
CA ASP A 148 1.57 1.91 15.87
C ASP A 148 0.62 2.53 14.86
N THR A 149 0.53 3.86 14.88
CA THR A 149 -0.26 4.63 13.92
C THR A 149 0.55 4.83 12.66
N LEU A 150 0.25 4.02 11.64
CA LEU A 150 0.97 3.95 10.38
C LEU A 150 0.04 4.14 9.19
N HIS A 151 0.62 4.35 8.01
CA HIS A 151 -0.10 4.39 6.74
C HIS A 151 0.73 3.72 5.65
N CYS A 152 0.06 3.02 4.72
CA CYS A 152 0.74 2.44 3.58
C CYS A 152 -0.01 2.75 2.29
N ASP A 153 0.77 2.95 1.22
CA ASP A 153 0.33 3.26 -0.12
C ASP A 153 0.91 2.23 -1.11
N ILE A 154 0.23 2.03 -2.23
CA ILE A 154 0.65 1.10 -3.29
C ILE A 154 1.36 1.87 -4.38
N VAL A 155 2.58 1.49 -4.74
CA VAL A 155 3.36 2.10 -5.83
C VAL A 155 2.73 1.71 -7.17
N THR A 156 2.31 2.71 -7.94
CA THR A 156 1.61 2.49 -9.22
C THR A 156 2.41 2.94 -10.44
N ASP A 157 3.42 3.79 -10.25
CA ASP A 157 4.38 4.16 -11.27
C ASP A 157 5.72 4.55 -10.65
N VAL A 158 6.80 4.43 -11.41
CA VAL A 158 8.16 4.79 -11.00
C VAL A 158 8.86 5.47 -12.16
N ASN A 159 9.37 6.68 -11.93
CA ASN A 159 10.23 7.38 -12.86
C ASN A 159 11.57 7.77 -12.19
N ASN A 160 12.38 8.59 -12.82
CA ASN A 160 13.72 8.91 -12.35
C ASN A 160 13.73 9.78 -11.08
N SER A 161 12.69 10.58 -10.84
CA SER A 161 12.66 11.61 -9.78
C SER A 161 11.53 11.41 -8.77
N ASN A 162 10.51 10.64 -9.10
CA ASN A 162 9.39 10.37 -8.22
C ASN A 162 8.76 8.99 -8.46
N ILE A 163 7.87 8.60 -7.54
CA ILE A 163 6.94 7.49 -7.72
C ILE A 163 5.52 8.01 -7.55
N GLU A 164 4.57 7.42 -8.29
CA GLU A 164 3.14 7.57 -8.02
C GLU A 164 2.70 6.48 -7.06
N VAL A 165 1.90 6.85 -6.07
CA VAL A 165 1.32 5.91 -5.11
C VAL A 165 -0.17 6.11 -4.99
N VAL A 166 -0.91 5.04 -4.71
CA VAL A 166 -2.34 5.07 -4.41
C VAL A 166 -2.58 4.58 -2.99
N GLY A 167 -3.20 5.43 -2.18
CA GLY A 167 -3.59 5.12 -0.81
C GLY A 167 -5.08 5.24 -0.56
N GLY A 168 -5.59 4.42 0.36
CA GLY A 168 -6.95 4.51 0.89
C GLY A 168 -7.01 5.42 2.10
N ASN A 169 -8.15 6.06 2.31
CA ASN A 169 -8.39 6.99 3.42
C ASN A 169 -7.39 8.17 3.48
N LEU A 170 -7.03 8.70 2.32
CA LEU A 170 -6.28 9.94 2.18
C LEU A 170 -7.25 11.11 2.05
N ASN A 171 -7.48 11.84 3.15
CA ASN A 171 -8.55 12.83 3.26
C ASN A 171 -9.89 12.20 2.84
N ASN A 172 -10.24 11.08 3.45
CA ASN A 172 -11.50 10.36 3.29
C ASN A 172 -11.76 9.82 1.88
N LYS A 173 -10.70 9.56 1.09
CA LYS A 173 -10.80 9.06 -0.30
C LYS A 173 -9.72 8.05 -0.62
N VAL A 174 -9.92 7.30 -1.70
CA VAL A 174 -8.80 6.68 -2.40
C VAL A 174 -8.20 7.72 -3.34
N LYS A 175 -6.92 8.01 -3.16
CA LYS A 175 -6.21 9.02 -3.96
C LYS A 175 -4.88 8.53 -4.47
N GLN A 176 -4.49 9.07 -5.62
CA GLN A 176 -3.15 9.02 -6.15
C GLN A 176 -2.37 10.26 -5.70
N THR A 177 -1.16 10.05 -5.24
CA THR A 177 -0.21 11.09 -4.84
C THR A 177 1.19 10.76 -5.35
N GLU A 178 2.13 11.70 -5.23
CA GLU A 178 3.51 11.52 -5.65
C GLU A 178 4.45 11.58 -4.46
N LEU A 179 5.53 10.78 -4.51
CA LEU A 179 6.65 10.83 -3.56
C LEU A 179 7.94 11.05 -4.33
N SER A 180 8.77 11.97 -3.87
CA SER A 180 10.07 12.26 -4.48
C SER A 180 11.08 11.16 -4.18
N LEU A 181 11.93 10.88 -5.18
CA LEU A 181 13.11 10.05 -5.05
C LEU A 181 14.36 10.93 -5.00
N ASN A 182 15.37 10.49 -4.26
CA ASN A 182 16.70 11.10 -4.30
C ASN A 182 17.48 10.65 -5.55
N ASP A 183 18.65 11.24 -5.78
CA ASP A 183 19.50 10.95 -6.94
C ASP A 183 19.92 9.48 -7.06
N LYS A 184 19.84 8.72 -5.97
CA LYS A 184 20.11 7.27 -5.94
C LYS A 184 18.87 6.41 -6.18
N GLY A 185 17.68 7.02 -6.31
CA GLY A 185 16.40 6.33 -6.55
C GLY A 185 15.74 5.75 -5.30
N TYR A 186 16.07 6.24 -4.11
CA TYR A 186 15.39 5.92 -2.84
C TYR A 186 14.37 7.00 -2.49
N ILE A 187 13.34 6.64 -1.72
CA ILE A 187 12.33 7.60 -1.24
C ILE A 187 12.99 8.67 -0.39
N SER A 188 12.75 9.95 -0.71
CA SER A 188 13.36 11.10 -0.03
C SER A 188 12.67 11.46 1.28
N ASP A 189 11.35 11.21 1.37
CA ASP A 189 10.54 11.49 2.56
C ASP A 189 10.90 10.50 3.68
N ARG A 190 11.43 11.03 4.78
CA ARG A 190 11.93 10.26 5.93
C ARG A 190 10.82 9.69 6.83
N ASP A 191 9.58 10.07 6.62
CA ASP A 191 8.45 9.42 7.28
C ASP A 191 8.15 8.05 6.68
N TYR A 192 8.50 7.81 5.42
CA TYR A 192 8.47 6.49 4.82
C TYR A 192 9.69 5.67 5.26
N PHE A 193 9.48 4.52 5.83
CA PHE A 193 10.54 3.70 6.44
C PHE A 193 10.50 2.21 6.06
N VAL A 194 9.41 1.75 5.40
CA VAL A 194 9.26 0.35 4.96
C VAL A 194 8.81 0.29 3.51
N ILE A 195 9.38 -0.68 2.77
CA ILE A 195 8.88 -1.14 1.46
C ILE A 195 8.58 -2.62 1.57
N ILE A 196 7.33 -3.03 1.31
CA ILE A 196 6.93 -4.43 1.22
C ILE A 196 6.93 -4.84 -0.25
N LYS A 197 7.70 -5.88 -0.57
CA LYS A 197 7.83 -6.43 -1.93
C LYS A 197 7.16 -7.80 -2.01
N GLY A 198 6.28 -7.97 -3.00
CA GLY A 198 5.74 -9.27 -3.41
C GLY A 198 6.59 -9.90 -4.53
N LYS A 199 6.60 -11.23 -4.61
CA LYS A 199 7.23 -11.98 -5.71
C LYS A 199 6.46 -11.85 -7.02
#